data_60c43621595aab978699bd42eed41272
#
_entry.id   60c43621595aab978699bd42eed41272
#
_cell.length_a   1.000
_cell.length_b   1.000
_cell.length_c   1.000
_cell.angle_alpha   90.00
_cell.angle_beta   90.00
_cell.angle_gamma   90.00
#
_symmetry.space_group_name_H-M   'P 1'
#
loop_
_entity.id
_entity.type
_entity.pdbx_description
1 polymer ?
#
loop_
_entity_poly.entity_id
_entity_poly.type
_entity_poly.pdbx_seq_one_letter_code
_entity_poly.pdbx_strand_id
1 'polypeptide(L)'
;GELHPVQMNKLLKVLEDRRVMLDSAYYNPDDATIPRYIHDIFHNGLPADFRLVGATTRSPSEISPALRSRCMEVFFRALTPEEIALIASGAAERAGCAMAKQEAETIGRYAACGRDAVNIVQMCAGLAQMDERTMILPEDVAWVVQSGHYTIHAQQKADVSNRVGVVHGLAVYGENQGALLDLEAVATPGHGEITVTGIIDEEEIGQEGHKMRRRSTAHGAAENVRTWLKSLGYTLENTDLHINFPGGMPVDGPSAGVA
;
A
#
# COMPACT_ATOMS: atom_id res chain seq x y z
N GLY A 1 -5.66 10.92 8.78
CA GLY A 1 -6.10 11.03 7.40
C GLY A 1 -7.57 11.33 7.20
N GLU A 2 -8.39 11.46 8.28
CA GLU A 2 -9.86 11.59 8.18
C GLU A 2 -10.37 12.89 8.84
N LEU A 3 -9.57 13.94 8.81
CA LEU A 3 -10.06 15.24 9.25
C LEU A 3 -11.12 15.75 8.27
N HIS A 4 -12.25 16.18 8.83
CA HIS A 4 -13.28 16.84 8.03
C HIS A 4 -12.68 18.06 7.29
N PRO A 5 -13.07 18.36 6.05
CA PRO A 5 -12.48 19.45 5.26
C PRO A 5 -12.40 20.78 5.97
N VAL A 6 -13.42 21.13 6.78
CA VAL A 6 -13.44 22.36 7.58
C VAL A 6 -12.31 22.39 8.63
N GLN A 7 -12.07 21.26 9.28
CA GLN A 7 -10.99 21.13 10.29
C GLN A 7 -9.61 21.18 9.61
N MET A 8 -9.48 20.55 8.44
CA MET A 8 -8.27 20.61 7.64
C MET A 8 -7.92 22.04 7.24
N ASN A 9 -8.90 22.81 6.78
CA ASN A 9 -8.69 24.20 6.41
C ASN A 9 -8.26 25.06 7.61
N LYS A 10 -8.85 24.82 8.80
CA LYS A 10 -8.41 25.51 10.04
C LYS A 10 -6.97 25.14 10.38
N LEU A 11 -6.60 23.86 10.28
CA LEU A 11 -5.22 23.41 10.52
C LEU A 11 -4.23 24.07 9.56
N LEU A 12 -4.55 24.12 8.26
CA LEU A 12 -3.71 24.76 7.25
C LEU A 12 -3.49 26.24 7.56
N LYS A 13 -4.54 26.94 7.97
CA LYS A 13 -4.46 28.35 8.36
C LYS A 13 -3.56 28.55 9.59
N VAL A 14 -3.70 27.67 10.60
CA VAL A 14 -2.85 27.75 11.81
C VAL A 14 -1.38 27.47 11.49
N LEU A 15 -1.09 26.54 10.58
CA LEU A 15 0.29 26.28 10.12
C LEU A 15 0.93 27.50 9.43
N GLU A 16 0.12 28.31 8.76
CA GLU A 16 0.56 29.51 8.04
C GLU A 16 0.69 30.71 8.98
N ASP A 17 -0.39 31.04 9.70
CA ASP A 17 -0.50 32.23 10.54
C ASP A 17 0.22 32.09 11.90
N ARG A 18 0.56 30.83 12.29
CA ARG A 18 1.09 30.48 13.62
C ARG A 18 0.19 30.97 14.77
N ARG A 19 -1.09 31.08 14.50
CA ARG A 19 -2.12 31.53 15.44
C ARG A 19 -3.42 30.78 15.25
N VAL A 20 -4.10 30.46 16.34
CA VAL A 20 -5.46 29.94 16.33
C VAL A 20 -6.40 31.11 16.60
N MET A 21 -7.20 31.47 15.60
CA MET A 21 -8.27 32.45 15.76
C MET A 21 -9.49 31.75 16.40
N LEU A 22 -9.99 32.34 17.45
CA LEU A 22 -11.21 31.88 18.11
C LEU A 22 -12.40 32.64 17.52
N ASP A 23 -13.48 31.90 17.31
CA ASP A 23 -14.76 32.46 16.88
C ASP A 23 -15.85 31.93 17.80
N SER A 24 -16.66 32.82 18.35
CA SER A 24 -17.76 32.48 19.24
C SER A 24 -18.92 33.44 19.05
N ALA A 25 -20.10 32.88 18.85
CA ALA A 25 -21.33 33.67 18.76
C ALA A 25 -21.70 34.37 20.08
N TYR A 26 -21.06 34.00 21.18
CA TYR A 26 -21.29 34.59 22.49
C TYR A 26 -20.28 35.69 22.87
N TYR A 27 -19.28 35.93 22.06
CA TYR A 27 -18.30 36.97 22.31
C TYR A 27 -18.81 38.31 21.77
N ASN A 28 -18.89 39.30 22.67
CA ASN A 28 -19.20 40.67 22.29
C ASN A 28 -17.95 41.54 22.54
N PRO A 29 -17.36 42.14 21.50
CA PRO A 29 -16.19 43.02 21.65
C PRO A 29 -16.43 44.29 22.46
N ASP A 30 -17.70 44.73 22.58
CA ASP A 30 -18.08 45.94 23.29
C ASP A 30 -18.45 45.69 24.76
N ASP A 31 -18.39 44.44 25.24
CA ASP A 31 -18.75 44.11 26.60
C ASP A 31 -17.59 44.40 27.56
N ALA A 32 -17.70 45.48 28.30
CA ALA A 32 -16.72 45.91 29.30
C ALA A 32 -16.58 45.00 30.50
N THR A 33 -17.48 44.02 30.69
CA THR A 33 -17.39 43.04 31.79
C THR A 33 -16.42 41.90 31.46
N ILE A 34 -16.10 41.71 30.20
CA ILE A 34 -15.16 40.70 29.75
C ILE A 34 -13.70 41.15 30.04
N PRO A 35 -12.90 40.30 30.71
CA PRO A 35 -11.49 40.62 31.00
C PRO A 35 -10.68 40.92 29.73
N ARG A 36 -9.77 41.88 29.82
CA ARG A 36 -8.92 42.35 28.71
C ARG A 36 -8.20 41.20 27.98
N TYR A 37 -7.69 40.24 28.73
CA TYR A 37 -6.96 39.11 28.10
C TYR A 37 -7.86 38.26 27.23
N ILE A 38 -9.17 38.17 27.51
CA ILE A 38 -10.14 37.50 26.64
C ILE A 38 -10.31 38.27 25.34
N HIS A 39 -10.47 39.62 25.42
CA HIS A 39 -10.52 40.45 24.24
C HIS A 39 -9.27 40.29 23.38
N ASP A 40 -8.08 40.27 24.01
CA ASP A 40 -6.81 40.08 23.29
C ASP A 40 -6.75 38.71 22.56
N ILE A 41 -7.26 37.64 23.18
CA ILE A 41 -7.32 36.32 22.57
C ILE A 41 -8.25 36.30 21.36
N PHE A 42 -9.45 36.90 21.46
CA PHE A 42 -10.38 36.95 20.34
C PHE A 42 -9.90 37.88 19.21
N HIS A 43 -9.19 38.94 19.54
CA HIS A 43 -8.69 39.90 18.57
C HIS A 43 -7.40 39.45 17.88
N ASN A 44 -6.47 38.92 18.65
CA ASN A 44 -5.12 38.56 18.19
C ASN A 44 -4.91 37.07 17.96
N GLY A 45 -5.86 36.23 18.38
CA GLY A 45 -5.72 34.77 18.40
C GLY A 45 -4.71 34.24 19.43
N LEU A 46 -4.74 32.96 19.67
CA LEU A 46 -3.77 32.26 20.52
C LEU A 46 -2.52 31.91 19.70
N PRO A 47 -1.31 32.19 20.20
CA PRO A 47 -0.10 31.72 19.57
C PRO A 47 -0.08 30.19 19.45
N ALA A 48 0.28 29.67 18.28
CA ALA A 48 0.30 28.26 17.97
C ALA A 48 1.59 27.90 17.22
N ASP A 49 2.71 27.98 17.93
CA ASP A 49 4.01 27.58 17.37
C ASP A 49 4.23 26.08 17.63
N PHE A 50 3.90 25.26 16.63
CA PHE A 50 4.10 23.82 16.67
C PHE A 50 4.68 23.32 15.35
N ARG A 51 5.28 22.15 15.40
CA ARG A 51 5.72 21.39 14.23
C ARG A 51 4.75 20.25 14.00
N LEU A 52 4.23 20.14 12.78
CA LEU A 52 3.35 19.05 12.39
C LEU A 52 4.16 17.90 11.81
N VAL A 53 4.00 16.73 12.39
CA VAL A 53 4.47 15.47 11.82
C VAL A 53 3.26 14.59 11.58
N GLY A 54 3.01 14.23 10.33
CA GLY A 54 1.92 13.35 9.93
C GLY A 54 2.47 12.03 9.43
N ALA A 55 1.75 10.94 9.71
CA ALA A 55 1.99 9.63 9.13
C ALA A 55 0.69 9.15 8.47
N THR A 56 0.81 8.58 7.29
CA THR A 56 -0.33 8.07 6.52
C THR A 56 0.13 6.91 5.65
N THR A 57 -0.80 6.01 5.37
CA THR A 57 -0.67 4.95 4.37
C THR A 57 -1.28 5.35 3.03
N ARG A 58 -1.92 6.50 2.92
CA ARG A 58 -2.55 6.98 1.69
C ARG A 58 -1.52 7.38 0.65
N SER A 59 -1.87 7.16 -0.61
CA SER A 59 -1.05 7.62 -1.73
C SER A 59 -0.94 9.15 -1.76
N PRO A 60 0.13 9.71 -2.31
CA PRO A 60 0.28 11.17 -2.44
C PRO A 60 -0.88 11.86 -3.16
N SER A 61 -1.54 11.16 -4.10
CA SER A 61 -2.69 11.67 -4.84
C SER A 61 -3.95 11.86 -3.98
N GLU A 62 -4.07 11.11 -2.89
CA GLU A 62 -5.20 11.18 -1.96
C GLU A 62 -5.01 12.21 -0.84
N ILE A 63 -3.81 12.77 -0.72
CA ILE A 63 -3.52 13.82 0.26
C ILE A 63 -3.77 15.18 -0.36
N SER A 64 -4.44 16.07 0.38
CA SER A 64 -4.70 17.44 -0.06
C SER A 64 -3.43 18.13 -0.57
N PRO A 65 -3.42 18.67 -1.80
CA PRO A 65 -2.27 19.40 -2.34
C PRO A 65 -1.83 20.57 -1.44
N ALA A 66 -2.78 21.20 -0.75
CA ALA A 66 -2.51 22.30 0.17
C ALA A 66 -1.71 21.86 1.41
N LEU A 67 -1.93 20.63 1.90
CA LEU A 67 -1.14 20.06 2.99
C LEU A 67 0.25 19.64 2.49
N ARG A 68 0.31 18.97 1.34
CA ARG A 68 1.57 18.52 0.73
C ARG A 68 2.54 19.66 0.47
N SER A 69 2.05 20.79 -0.03
CA SER A 69 2.89 21.96 -0.32
C SER A 69 3.53 22.61 0.92
N ARG A 70 3.02 22.29 2.12
CA ARG A 70 3.52 22.83 3.41
C ARG A 70 4.32 21.82 4.23
N CYS A 71 4.44 20.58 3.75
CA CYS A 71 5.14 19.50 4.43
C CYS A 71 6.28 18.96 3.55
N MET A 72 7.34 18.50 4.21
CA MET A 72 8.35 17.68 3.54
C MET A 72 7.83 16.23 3.53
N GLU A 73 7.81 15.62 2.37
CA GLU A 73 7.39 14.23 2.21
C GLU A 73 8.59 13.30 2.42
N VAL A 74 8.39 12.29 3.26
CA VAL A 74 9.36 11.22 3.49
C VAL A 74 8.67 9.90 3.21
N PHE A 75 9.18 9.18 2.21
CA PHE A 75 8.64 7.89 1.83
C PHE A 75 9.36 6.75 2.53
N PHE A 76 8.58 5.85 3.09
CA PHE A 76 9.07 4.61 3.67
C PHE A 76 8.74 3.44 2.74
N ARG A 77 9.75 2.66 2.40
CA ARG A 77 9.55 1.40 1.69
C ARG A 77 9.03 0.31 2.64
N ALA A 78 8.53 -0.77 2.08
CA ALA A 78 8.26 -1.98 2.84
C ALA A 78 9.55 -2.51 3.51
N LEU A 79 9.39 -3.11 4.67
CA LEU A 79 10.49 -3.76 5.38
C LEU A 79 10.88 -5.06 4.66
N THR A 80 12.19 -5.35 4.66
CA THR A 80 12.66 -6.65 4.19
C THR A 80 12.44 -7.74 5.26
N PRO A 81 12.41 -9.03 4.88
CA PRO A 81 12.29 -10.11 5.85
C PRO A 81 13.36 -10.08 6.94
N GLU A 82 14.58 -9.66 6.61
CA GLU A 82 15.68 -9.52 7.54
C GLU A 82 15.44 -8.38 8.54
N GLU A 83 14.89 -7.26 8.08
CA GLU A 83 14.52 -6.13 8.95
C GLU A 83 13.35 -6.52 9.87
N ILE A 84 12.40 -7.29 9.36
CA ILE A 84 11.29 -7.82 10.16
C ILE A 84 11.82 -8.81 11.21
N ALA A 85 12.79 -9.66 10.87
CA ALA A 85 13.43 -10.57 11.81
C ALA A 85 14.14 -9.81 12.96
N LEU A 86 14.78 -8.68 12.65
CA LEU A 86 15.38 -7.82 13.69
C LEU A 86 14.30 -7.22 14.62
N ILE A 87 13.17 -6.81 14.07
CA ILE A 87 12.03 -6.32 14.87
C ILE A 87 11.49 -7.44 15.77
N ALA A 88 11.37 -8.67 15.25
CA ALA A 88 10.95 -9.83 16.02
C ALA A 88 11.89 -10.13 17.19
N SER A 89 13.21 -10.11 16.94
CA SER A 89 14.21 -10.30 17.99
C SER A 89 14.10 -9.25 19.09
N GLY A 90 14.00 -7.96 18.74
CA GLY A 90 13.81 -6.89 19.72
C GLY A 90 12.44 -6.94 20.42
N ALA A 91 11.42 -7.53 19.81
CA ALA A 91 10.14 -7.76 20.48
C ALA A 91 10.21 -8.88 21.50
N ALA A 92 10.94 -9.98 21.21
CA ALA A 92 11.16 -11.07 22.13
C ALA A 92 11.94 -10.61 23.38
N GLU A 93 13.01 -9.82 23.20
CA GLU A 93 13.75 -9.21 24.33
C GLU A 93 12.84 -8.37 25.22
N ARG A 94 11.99 -7.52 24.64
CA ARG A 94 11.03 -6.70 25.40
C ARG A 94 9.96 -7.52 26.12
N ALA A 95 9.62 -8.70 25.57
CA ALA A 95 8.72 -9.65 26.21
C ALA A 95 9.40 -10.49 27.30
N GLY A 96 10.70 -10.32 27.51
CA GLY A 96 11.49 -11.10 28.48
C GLY A 96 11.75 -12.54 28.05
N CYS A 97 11.65 -12.84 26.75
CA CYS A 97 11.89 -14.16 26.19
C CYS A 97 13.15 -14.16 25.32
N ALA A 98 13.95 -15.22 25.44
CA ALA A 98 15.01 -15.51 24.47
C ALA A 98 14.39 -16.10 23.19
N MET A 99 14.99 -15.79 22.05
CA MET A 99 14.61 -16.35 20.75
C MET A 99 15.87 -16.55 19.92
N ALA A 100 16.02 -17.67 19.25
CA ALA A 100 17.15 -17.91 18.40
C ALA A 100 16.95 -17.18 17.04
N LYS A 101 18.04 -16.98 16.30
CA LYS A 101 18.03 -16.25 15.03
C LYS A 101 17.13 -16.93 13.98
N GLN A 102 17.09 -18.25 13.98
CA GLN A 102 16.31 -19.02 13.02
C GLN A 102 14.79 -18.80 13.17
N GLU A 103 14.31 -18.69 14.41
CA GLU A 103 12.90 -18.38 14.70
C GLU A 103 12.57 -16.94 14.26
N ALA A 104 13.47 -15.99 14.52
CA ALA A 104 13.31 -14.62 14.06
C ALA A 104 13.23 -14.52 12.52
N GLU A 105 14.12 -15.23 11.81
CA GLU A 105 14.10 -15.31 10.34
C GLU A 105 12.83 -16.00 9.83
N THR A 106 12.32 -17.00 10.55
CA THR A 106 11.06 -17.65 10.20
C THR A 106 9.90 -16.66 10.33
N ILE A 107 9.81 -15.93 11.44
CA ILE A 107 8.80 -14.88 11.62
C ILE A 107 8.93 -13.82 10.51
N GLY A 108 10.15 -13.43 10.14
CA GLY A 108 10.41 -12.48 9.07
C GLY A 108 9.85 -12.89 7.70
N ARG A 109 9.71 -14.20 7.45
CA ARG A 109 9.10 -14.73 6.21
C ARG A 109 7.59 -14.71 6.21
N TYR A 110 6.97 -14.79 7.38
CA TYR A 110 5.50 -14.85 7.53
C TYR A 110 4.86 -13.50 7.84
N ALA A 111 5.58 -12.58 8.46
CA ALA A 111 5.06 -11.27 8.81
C ALA A 111 5.14 -10.30 7.61
N ALA A 112 4.04 -9.65 7.28
CA ALA A 112 3.97 -8.65 6.23
C ALA A 112 4.57 -7.30 6.66
N CYS A 113 4.54 -7.02 7.95
CA CYS A 113 5.00 -5.75 8.52
C CYS A 113 5.53 -5.95 9.95
N GLY A 114 6.15 -4.89 10.49
CA GLY A 114 6.69 -4.94 11.86
C GLY A 114 5.62 -5.19 12.94
N ARG A 115 4.38 -4.76 12.72
CA ARG A 115 3.26 -5.03 13.65
C ARG A 115 2.93 -6.51 13.71
N ASP A 116 2.86 -7.18 12.56
CA ASP A 116 2.61 -8.62 12.51
C ASP A 116 3.72 -9.40 13.21
N ALA A 117 4.99 -9.03 13.01
CA ALA A 117 6.11 -9.63 13.71
C ALA A 117 5.98 -9.51 15.23
N VAL A 118 5.63 -8.31 15.72
CA VAL A 118 5.41 -8.10 17.15
C VAL A 118 4.25 -8.93 17.68
N ASN A 119 3.14 -9.01 16.94
CA ASN A 119 1.97 -9.83 17.33
C ASN A 119 2.34 -11.31 17.40
N ILE A 120 3.04 -11.85 16.39
CA ILE A 120 3.50 -13.25 16.38
C ILE A 120 4.37 -13.51 17.60
N VAL A 121 5.37 -12.65 17.87
CA VAL A 121 6.26 -12.79 19.02
C VAL A 121 5.50 -12.76 20.35
N GLN A 122 4.53 -11.85 20.49
CA GLN A 122 3.73 -11.77 21.71
C GLN A 122 2.92 -13.05 21.95
N MET A 123 2.36 -13.63 20.90
CA MET A 123 1.65 -14.92 21.01
C MET A 123 2.62 -16.05 21.37
N CYS A 124 3.78 -16.13 20.72
CA CYS A 124 4.82 -17.13 21.05
C CYS A 124 5.32 -16.98 22.50
N ALA A 125 5.54 -15.74 22.95
CA ALA A 125 5.94 -15.46 24.34
C ALA A 125 4.85 -15.87 25.34
N GLY A 126 3.57 -15.67 24.99
CA GLY A 126 2.44 -16.17 25.79
C GLY A 126 2.42 -17.67 25.92
N LEU A 127 2.68 -18.42 24.82
CA LEU A 127 2.80 -19.88 24.87
C LEU A 127 3.98 -20.34 25.73
N ALA A 128 5.15 -19.72 25.55
CA ALA A 128 6.31 -20.02 26.36
C ALA A 128 6.05 -19.80 27.86
N GLN A 129 5.37 -18.70 28.20
CA GLN A 129 5.01 -18.40 29.61
C GLN A 129 4.00 -19.39 30.19
N MET A 130 3.02 -19.87 29.39
CA MET A 130 2.09 -20.90 29.82
C MET A 130 2.80 -22.21 30.18
N ASP A 131 3.91 -22.50 29.50
CA ASP A 131 4.76 -23.67 29.78
C ASP A 131 5.91 -23.36 30.75
N GLU A 132 5.83 -22.24 31.47
CA GLU A 132 6.87 -21.77 32.42
C GLU A 132 8.28 -21.64 31.79
N ARG A 133 8.34 -21.38 30.47
CA ARG A 133 9.59 -21.18 29.72
C ARG A 133 9.86 -19.69 29.51
N THR A 134 11.13 -19.34 29.38
CA THR A 134 11.61 -17.99 29.01
C THR A 134 12.21 -17.98 27.61
N MET A 135 12.02 -19.05 26.84
CA MET A 135 12.55 -19.21 25.49
C MET A 135 11.41 -19.56 24.53
N ILE A 136 11.36 -18.84 23.41
CA ILE A 136 10.47 -19.13 22.27
C ILE A 136 11.11 -20.26 21.47
N LEU A 137 10.36 -21.33 21.25
CA LEU A 137 10.77 -22.51 20.50
C LEU A 137 10.24 -22.50 19.07
N PRO A 138 10.83 -23.29 18.15
CA PRO A 138 10.31 -23.43 16.78
C PRO A 138 8.84 -23.87 16.73
N GLU A 139 8.43 -24.73 17.67
CA GLU A 139 7.06 -25.25 17.78
C GLU A 139 6.05 -24.12 18.10
N ASP A 140 6.44 -23.16 18.94
CA ASP A 140 5.61 -22.00 19.27
C ASP A 140 5.35 -21.17 18.02
N VAL A 141 6.41 -20.89 17.25
CA VAL A 141 6.31 -20.14 16.00
C VAL A 141 5.46 -20.89 14.98
N ALA A 142 5.69 -22.20 14.83
CA ALA A 142 4.94 -23.03 13.89
C ALA A 142 3.44 -23.04 14.24
N TRP A 143 3.12 -23.20 15.52
CA TRP A 143 1.73 -23.18 16.00
C TRP A 143 1.05 -21.83 15.76
N VAL A 144 1.71 -20.72 16.11
CA VAL A 144 1.16 -19.38 15.95
C VAL A 144 0.91 -19.05 14.48
N VAL A 145 1.88 -19.39 13.61
CA VAL A 145 1.78 -19.15 12.18
C VAL A 145 0.63 -19.95 11.56
N GLN A 146 0.51 -21.22 11.93
CA GLN A 146 -0.55 -22.08 11.41
C GLN A 146 -1.92 -21.66 11.94
N SER A 147 -2.06 -21.41 13.25
CA SER A 147 -3.32 -21.04 13.86
C SER A 147 -3.80 -19.65 13.44
N GLY A 148 -2.86 -18.72 13.21
CA GLY A 148 -3.13 -17.36 12.74
C GLY A 148 -3.33 -17.26 11.22
N HIS A 149 -3.24 -18.39 10.49
CA HIS A 149 -3.33 -18.42 9.01
C HIS A 149 -2.34 -17.46 8.31
N TYR A 150 -1.16 -17.28 8.90
CA TYR A 150 -0.13 -16.48 8.25
C TYR A 150 0.41 -17.23 7.03
N THR A 151 0.54 -16.52 5.93
CA THR A 151 1.11 -17.08 4.69
C THR A 151 2.54 -16.58 4.49
N ILE A 152 3.37 -17.40 3.87
CA ILE A 152 4.74 -16.98 3.54
C ILE A 152 4.68 -15.87 2.51
N HIS A 153 5.25 -14.72 2.86
CA HIS A 153 5.51 -13.66 1.90
C HIS A 153 6.74 -14.03 1.07
N ALA A 154 6.51 -14.86 0.05
CA ALA A 154 7.56 -15.20 -0.89
C ALA A 154 7.99 -13.92 -1.61
N GLN A 155 9.27 -13.55 -1.49
CA GLN A 155 9.87 -12.68 -2.49
C GLN A 155 9.83 -13.46 -3.80
N GLN A 156 8.92 -13.08 -4.70
CA GLN A 156 8.92 -13.62 -6.06
C GLN A 156 10.23 -13.19 -6.71
N LYS A 157 11.16 -14.13 -6.79
CA LYS A 157 12.35 -13.95 -7.63
C LYS A 157 11.95 -14.29 -9.05
N ALA A 158 12.29 -13.40 -9.98
CA ALA A 158 12.14 -13.70 -11.39
C ALA A 158 12.85 -15.01 -11.70
N ASP A 159 12.13 -15.94 -12.32
CA ASP A 159 12.77 -17.12 -12.90
C ASP A 159 13.66 -16.65 -14.07
N VAL A 160 14.96 -16.79 -13.90
CA VAL A 160 15.95 -16.32 -14.89
C VAL A 160 15.97 -17.22 -16.14
N SER A 161 15.17 -18.30 -16.16
CA SER A 161 15.09 -19.17 -17.33
C SER A 161 14.33 -18.47 -18.46
N ASN A 162 15.02 -18.29 -19.60
CA ASN A 162 14.37 -17.80 -20.81
C ASN A 162 13.39 -18.84 -21.35
N ARG A 163 12.10 -18.59 -21.19
CA ARG A 163 11.02 -19.39 -21.76
C ARG A 163 10.35 -18.61 -22.89
N VAL A 164 10.22 -19.21 -24.07
CA VAL A 164 9.47 -18.61 -25.17
C VAL A 164 8.00 -18.49 -24.76
N GLY A 165 7.44 -17.32 -24.97
CA GLY A 165 6.04 -17.05 -24.63
C GLY A 165 5.80 -16.69 -23.16
N VAL A 166 6.84 -16.49 -22.34
CA VAL A 166 6.71 -16.05 -20.96
C VAL A 166 7.53 -14.79 -20.72
N VAL A 167 6.91 -13.77 -20.20
CA VAL A 167 7.54 -12.49 -19.87
C VAL A 167 7.11 -12.08 -18.46
N HIS A 168 8.05 -11.47 -17.72
CA HIS A 168 7.77 -10.96 -16.40
C HIS A 168 7.27 -9.52 -16.46
N GLY A 169 6.03 -9.30 -16.08
CA GLY A 169 5.45 -7.98 -15.87
C GLY A 169 5.64 -7.51 -14.43
N LEU A 170 5.66 -6.19 -14.25
CA LEU A 170 5.69 -5.57 -12.92
C LEU A 170 4.28 -5.13 -12.55
N ALA A 171 3.78 -5.58 -11.41
CA ALA A 171 2.54 -5.15 -10.83
C ALA A 171 2.78 -4.43 -9.52
N VAL A 172 1.91 -3.46 -9.21
CA VAL A 172 1.87 -2.79 -7.91
C VAL A 172 0.54 -3.14 -7.26
N TYR A 173 0.59 -3.68 -6.07
CA TYR A 173 -0.60 -3.95 -5.27
C TYR A 173 -0.42 -3.35 -3.88
N GLY A 174 -1.46 -2.68 -3.40
CA GLY A 174 -1.39 -1.98 -2.12
C GLY A 174 -0.37 -0.84 -2.12
N GLU A 175 -0.07 -0.35 -0.94
CA GLU A 175 0.88 0.76 -0.77
C GLU A 175 2.31 0.24 -0.72
N ASN A 176 3.12 0.67 -1.68
CA ASN A 176 4.55 0.36 -1.78
C ASN A 176 4.89 -1.14 -1.89
N GLN A 177 3.97 -1.96 -2.38
CA GLN A 177 4.21 -3.38 -2.62
C GLN A 177 4.17 -3.66 -4.12
N GLY A 178 5.23 -4.26 -4.65
CA GLY A 178 5.33 -4.72 -6.01
C GLY A 178 5.33 -6.23 -6.09
N ALA A 179 4.80 -6.78 -7.18
CA ALA A 179 4.89 -8.18 -7.51
C ALA A 179 5.40 -8.35 -8.94
N LEU A 180 6.06 -9.46 -9.17
CA LEU A 180 6.29 -9.97 -10.50
C LEU A 180 5.06 -10.77 -10.92
N LEU A 181 4.56 -10.49 -12.10
CA LEU A 181 3.52 -11.27 -12.75
C LEU A 181 4.10 -11.94 -13.98
N ASP A 182 3.89 -13.23 -14.12
CA ASP A 182 4.20 -13.90 -15.35
C ASP A 182 3.09 -13.60 -16.35
N LEU A 183 3.47 -13.11 -17.53
CA LEU A 183 2.59 -13.02 -18.69
C LEU A 183 2.92 -14.19 -19.60
N GLU A 184 1.92 -14.98 -19.92
CA GLU A 184 2.07 -16.10 -20.82
C GLU A 184 1.37 -15.78 -22.15
N ALA A 185 2.09 -15.90 -23.24
CA ALA A 185 1.55 -15.68 -24.57
C ALA A 185 1.76 -16.93 -25.45
N VAL A 186 0.68 -17.39 -26.05
CA VAL A 186 0.68 -18.55 -26.97
C VAL A 186 0.09 -18.13 -28.28
N ALA A 187 0.81 -18.45 -29.37
CA ALA A 187 0.36 -18.24 -30.72
C ALA A 187 -0.14 -19.57 -31.30
N THR A 188 -1.33 -19.56 -31.88
CA THR A 188 -1.94 -20.72 -32.55
C THR A 188 -2.39 -20.36 -33.97
N PRO A 189 -2.44 -21.31 -34.92
CA PRO A 189 -3.07 -21.05 -36.22
C PRO A 189 -4.52 -20.56 -36.06
N GLY A 190 -4.86 -19.45 -36.73
CA GLY A 190 -6.17 -18.84 -36.57
C GLY A 190 -6.45 -17.73 -37.57
N HIS A 191 -7.24 -16.75 -37.18
CA HIS A 191 -7.73 -15.67 -38.03
C HIS A 191 -7.31 -14.26 -37.55
N GLY A 192 -6.33 -14.17 -36.67
CA GLY A 192 -5.83 -12.89 -36.12
C GLY A 192 -6.59 -12.41 -34.89
N GLU A 193 -7.23 -13.31 -34.16
CA GLU A 193 -7.93 -12.99 -32.92
C GLU A 193 -6.95 -12.86 -31.75
N ILE A 194 -7.20 -11.89 -30.86
CA ILE A 194 -6.48 -11.75 -29.60
C ILE A 194 -7.42 -12.05 -28.45
N THR A 195 -7.11 -13.08 -27.68
CA THR A 195 -7.81 -13.45 -26.48
C THR A 195 -6.95 -13.12 -25.26
N VAL A 196 -7.51 -12.37 -24.30
CA VAL A 196 -6.84 -12.05 -23.05
C VAL A 196 -7.61 -12.71 -21.92
N THR A 197 -6.91 -13.50 -21.09
CA THR A 197 -7.48 -14.21 -19.93
C THR A 197 -6.72 -13.86 -18.65
N GLY A 198 -7.36 -14.11 -17.52
CA GLY A 198 -6.92 -13.73 -16.18
C GLY A 198 -8.00 -12.94 -15.46
N ILE A 199 -7.73 -12.50 -14.24
CA ILE A 199 -8.65 -11.58 -13.56
C ILE A 199 -8.40 -10.17 -14.09
N ILE A 200 -9.26 -9.76 -14.99
CA ILE A 200 -9.19 -8.46 -15.67
C ILE A 200 -10.29 -7.60 -15.06
N ASP A 201 -9.91 -6.53 -14.35
CA ASP A 201 -10.85 -5.58 -13.80
C ASP A 201 -11.50 -4.77 -14.92
N GLU A 202 -12.83 -4.87 -15.03
CA GLU A 202 -13.65 -3.94 -15.81
C GLU A 202 -14.14 -2.84 -14.87
N GLU A 203 -13.60 -1.64 -14.97
CA GLU A 203 -14.05 -0.51 -14.16
C GLU A 203 -15.33 0.10 -14.74
N GLU A 204 -16.37 0.22 -13.92
CA GLU A 204 -17.47 1.15 -14.16
C GLU A 204 -17.06 2.55 -13.68
N ILE A 205 -16.68 3.43 -14.59
CA ILE A 205 -16.36 4.83 -14.28
C ILE A 205 -17.60 5.68 -14.50
N GLY A 206 -18.12 6.34 -13.45
CA GLY A 206 -19.18 7.33 -13.57
C GLY A 206 -19.84 7.69 -12.25
N GLN A 207 -20.28 8.95 -12.15
CA GLN A 207 -21.23 9.39 -11.11
C GLN A 207 -22.65 8.99 -11.49
N GLU A 208 -23.56 8.93 -10.50
CA GLU A 208 -24.96 8.57 -10.69
C GLU A 208 -25.59 9.27 -11.93
N GLY A 209 -25.87 8.47 -12.96
CA GLY A 209 -26.52 8.93 -14.20
C GLY A 209 -25.77 8.68 -15.51
N HIS A 210 -24.44 8.51 -15.50
CA HIS A 210 -23.66 8.15 -16.69
C HIS A 210 -22.59 7.10 -16.31
N LYS A 211 -22.96 5.83 -16.46
CA LYS A 211 -22.01 4.72 -16.32
C LYS A 211 -21.31 4.50 -17.66
N MET A 212 -20.01 4.76 -17.72
CA MET A 212 -19.16 4.32 -18.82
C MET A 212 -18.43 3.03 -18.41
N ARG A 213 -18.60 1.98 -19.18
CA ARG A 213 -17.87 0.73 -19.00
C ARG A 213 -16.53 0.86 -19.74
N ARG A 214 -15.44 0.92 -19.01
CA ARG A 214 -14.10 0.92 -19.58
C ARG A 214 -13.64 -0.52 -19.75
N ARG A 215 -13.23 -0.89 -20.97
CA ARG A 215 -12.49 -2.15 -21.18
C ARG A 215 -11.19 -2.09 -20.38
N SER A 216 -10.74 -3.23 -19.84
CA SER A 216 -9.52 -3.28 -19.09
C SER A 216 -8.36 -2.68 -19.87
N THR A 217 -7.46 -2.00 -19.18
CA THR A 217 -6.25 -1.42 -19.80
C THR A 217 -5.34 -2.51 -20.36
N ALA A 218 -5.35 -3.72 -19.80
CA ALA A 218 -4.62 -4.87 -20.30
C ALA A 218 -5.11 -5.29 -21.72
N HIS A 219 -6.43 -5.29 -21.94
CA HIS A 219 -6.98 -5.57 -23.26
C HIS A 219 -6.63 -4.47 -24.26
N GLY A 220 -6.71 -3.21 -23.82
CA GLY A 220 -6.29 -2.07 -24.65
C GLY A 220 -4.78 -2.10 -24.99
N ALA A 221 -3.94 -2.53 -24.05
CA ALA A 221 -2.52 -2.71 -24.27
C ALA A 221 -2.24 -3.80 -25.32
N ALA A 222 -2.92 -4.94 -25.25
CA ALA A 222 -2.76 -6.01 -26.24
C ALA A 222 -3.16 -5.57 -27.68
N GLU A 223 -4.24 -4.80 -27.82
CA GLU A 223 -4.64 -4.24 -29.13
C GLU A 223 -3.65 -3.19 -29.64
N ASN A 224 -3.06 -2.39 -28.77
CA ASN A 224 -2.02 -1.42 -29.13
C ASN A 224 -0.76 -2.14 -29.63
N VAL A 225 -0.33 -3.20 -28.94
CA VAL A 225 0.82 -4.02 -29.35
C VAL A 225 0.57 -4.67 -30.70
N ARG A 226 -0.64 -5.23 -30.92
CA ARG A 226 -1.04 -5.76 -32.24
C ARG A 226 -0.87 -4.72 -33.34
N THR A 227 -1.37 -3.51 -33.11
CA THR A 227 -1.27 -2.42 -34.08
C THR A 227 0.17 -2.04 -34.36
N TRP A 228 0.99 -2.00 -33.32
CA TRP A 228 2.41 -1.70 -33.45
C TRP A 228 3.18 -2.80 -34.21
N LEU A 229 2.95 -4.08 -33.89
CA LEU A 229 3.54 -5.21 -34.61
C LEU A 229 3.17 -5.17 -36.09
N LYS A 230 1.92 -4.85 -36.41
CA LYS A 230 1.47 -4.69 -37.80
C LYS A 230 2.21 -3.56 -38.50
N SER A 231 2.52 -2.45 -37.82
CA SER A 231 3.30 -1.35 -38.40
C SER A 231 4.75 -1.72 -38.69
N LEU A 232 5.30 -2.72 -37.96
CA LEU A 232 6.62 -3.28 -38.19
C LEU A 232 6.67 -4.38 -39.27
N GLY A 233 5.53 -4.69 -39.90
CA GLY A 233 5.42 -5.71 -40.95
C GLY A 233 5.11 -7.13 -40.43
N TYR A 234 4.88 -7.31 -39.16
CA TYR A 234 4.39 -8.58 -38.59
C TYR A 234 2.87 -8.66 -38.78
N THR A 235 2.39 -9.66 -39.49
CA THR A 235 0.95 -9.88 -39.68
C THR A 235 0.50 -11.07 -38.84
N LEU A 236 -0.57 -10.87 -38.08
CA LEU A 236 -1.23 -11.93 -37.30
C LEU A 236 -2.44 -12.51 -38.04
N GLU A 237 -2.55 -12.30 -39.35
CA GLU A 237 -3.74 -12.67 -40.13
C GLU A 237 -4.10 -14.16 -40.10
N ASN A 238 -3.08 -15.01 -39.94
CA ASN A 238 -3.25 -16.47 -39.82
C ASN A 238 -2.85 -17.02 -38.43
N THR A 239 -2.81 -16.16 -37.43
CA THR A 239 -2.34 -16.53 -36.09
C THR A 239 -3.20 -15.88 -35.03
N ASP A 240 -3.85 -16.68 -34.21
CA ASP A 240 -4.52 -16.20 -33.00
C ASP A 240 -3.51 -16.14 -31.86
N LEU A 241 -3.62 -15.10 -31.05
CA LEU A 241 -2.75 -14.87 -29.91
C LEU A 241 -3.57 -14.95 -28.61
N HIS A 242 -3.18 -15.85 -27.74
CA HIS A 242 -3.77 -15.96 -26.41
C HIS A 242 -2.77 -15.45 -25.37
N ILE A 243 -3.15 -14.41 -24.62
CA ILE A 243 -2.36 -13.81 -23.54
C ILE A 243 -3.05 -14.13 -22.23
N ASN A 244 -2.32 -14.79 -21.33
CA ASN A 244 -2.83 -15.16 -20.01
C ASN A 244 -2.05 -14.43 -18.91
N PHE A 245 -2.78 -13.93 -17.91
CA PHE A 245 -2.25 -13.36 -16.69
C PHE A 245 -2.52 -14.33 -15.53
N PRO A 246 -1.66 -15.34 -15.31
CA PRO A 246 -1.83 -16.26 -14.20
C PRO A 246 -1.58 -15.54 -12.87
N GLY A 247 -2.33 -15.87 -11.83
CA GLY A 247 -2.00 -15.36 -10.48
C GLY A 247 -3.16 -14.88 -9.65
N GLY A 248 -4.39 -14.88 -10.17
CA GLY A 248 -5.59 -14.60 -9.35
C GLY A 248 -5.70 -13.19 -8.76
N MET A 249 -4.84 -12.27 -9.16
CA MET A 249 -4.93 -10.85 -8.80
C MET A 249 -5.47 -10.04 -9.99
N PRO A 250 -6.33 -9.05 -9.73
CA PRO A 250 -6.77 -8.14 -10.78
C PRO A 250 -5.56 -7.41 -11.39
N VAL A 251 -5.45 -7.48 -12.71
CA VAL A 251 -4.40 -6.76 -13.45
C VAL A 251 -5.05 -5.60 -14.19
N ASP A 252 -4.70 -4.39 -13.80
CA ASP A 252 -5.01 -3.19 -14.55
C ASP A 252 -3.76 -2.33 -14.71
N GLY A 253 -3.44 -1.97 -15.94
CA GLY A 253 -2.31 -1.08 -16.23
C GLY A 253 -1.80 -1.17 -17.65
N PRO A 254 -1.38 -0.04 -18.24
CA PRO A 254 -0.83 0.01 -19.59
C PRO A 254 0.57 -0.60 -19.68
N SER A 255 1.25 -0.87 -18.57
CA SER A 255 2.62 -1.42 -18.53
C SER A 255 2.71 -2.85 -19.09
N ALA A 256 1.61 -3.61 -19.06
CA ALA A 256 1.54 -4.93 -19.68
C ALA A 256 1.80 -4.92 -21.20
N GLY A 257 1.63 -3.78 -21.87
CA GLY A 257 1.90 -3.63 -23.29
C GLY A 257 3.39 -3.55 -23.66
N VAL A 258 4.28 -3.42 -22.68
CA VAL A 258 5.74 -3.38 -22.90
C VAL A 258 6.36 -4.78 -22.73
N ALA A 259 5.69 -5.68 -22.03
CA ALA A 259 6.10 -7.06 -21.81
C ALA A 259 5.72 -7.93 -23.00
#